data_e852127e84411b6feb43bd6276eea6c5
#
_entry.id   e852127e84411b6feb43bd6276eea6c5
#
_cell.length_a   1.000
_cell.length_b   1.000
_cell.length_c   1.000
_cell.angle_alpha   90.00
_cell.angle_beta   90.00
_cell.angle_gamma   90.00
#
_symmetry.space_group_name_H-M   'P 1'
#
loop_
_entity.id
_entity.type
_entity.pdbx_description
1 polymer ?
#
loop_
_entity_poly.entity_id
_entity_poly.type
_entity_poly.pdbx_seq_one_letter_code
_entity_poly.pdbx_strand_id
1 'polypeptide(L)'
;MKKLYIILTFLTVSLFAQAQDEQPPVADQKQQEKIEALKVAFITKELDLTPDEAQKFWPVYNQYSKELKSTFKDNQDVIDRDEKVVNLRKRYRDQFTKVLGADRMNRMFNAERDFRQLLIKSIKRQRQKANMDRPLLRRG
;
A
#
# COMPACT_ATOMS: atom_id res chain seq x y z
N MET A 1 48.38 -37.94 17.53
CA MET A 1 47.13 -37.93 16.77
C MET A 1 46.02 -37.06 17.41
N LYS A 2 46.36 -36.08 18.24
CA LYS A 2 45.39 -35.18 18.91
C LYS A 2 45.35 -33.76 18.35
N LYS A 3 46.07 -33.48 17.23
CA LYS A 3 46.19 -32.14 16.62
C LYS A 3 45.43 -31.98 15.33
N LEU A 4 44.72 -33.01 14.85
CA LEU A 4 44.02 -32.97 13.54
C LEU A 4 42.54 -32.62 13.65
N TYR A 5 41.96 -32.56 14.83
CA TYR A 5 40.53 -32.28 15.03
C TYR A 5 40.19 -30.81 15.25
N ILE A 6 41.19 -29.94 15.38
CA ILE A 6 40.97 -28.50 15.64
C ILE A 6 40.75 -27.69 14.34
N ILE A 7 41.11 -28.24 13.17
CA ILE A 7 41.02 -27.54 11.89
C ILE A 7 39.66 -27.77 11.20
N LEU A 8 38.88 -28.77 11.59
CA LEU A 8 37.61 -29.11 10.95
C LEU A 8 36.39 -28.40 11.52
N THR A 9 36.53 -27.64 12.62
CA THR A 9 35.43 -26.94 13.26
C THR A 9 35.30 -25.46 12.86
N PHE A 10 36.17 -24.97 11.94
CA PHE A 10 36.15 -23.56 11.55
C PHE A 10 35.53 -23.28 10.15
N LEU A 11 34.99 -24.30 9.47
CA LEU A 11 34.50 -24.18 8.11
C LEU A 11 32.97 -24.28 7.98
N THR A 12 32.21 -24.14 9.05
CA THR A 12 30.73 -24.20 8.94
C THR A 12 29.98 -22.94 9.36
N VAL A 13 30.65 -21.80 9.37
CA VAL A 13 30.01 -20.52 9.69
C VAL A 13 30.11 -19.56 8.50
N SER A 14 29.52 -19.88 7.37
CA SER A 14 29.42 -18.90 6.26
C SER A 14 28.33 -19.27 5.25
N LEU A 15 27.10 -19.55 5.69
CA LEU A 15 25.95 -19.61 4.79
C LEU A 15 24.69 -19.11 5.51
N PHE A 16 24.76 -17.99 6.25
CA PHE A 16 23.62 -17.13 6.39
C PHE A 16 23.69 -16.16 5.22
N ALA A 17 23.21 -16.59 4.06
CA ALA A 17 22.79 -15.68 3.03
C ALA A 17 21.70 -14.81 3.66
N GLN A 18 22.04 -13.58 3.96
CA GLN A 18 21.11 -12.52 4.28
C GLN A 18 20.17 -12.42 3.08
N ALA A 19 18.92 -12.89 3.24
CA ALA A 19 17.82 -12.35 2.50
C ALA A 19 17.77 -10.87 2.91
N GLN A 20 18.43 -10.01 2.15
CA GLN A 20 18.18 -8.58 2.20
C GLN A 20 16.76 -8.42 1.70
N ASP A 21 15.81 -8.24 2.63
CA ASP A 21 14.56 -7.57 2.32
C ASP A 21 14.98 -6.27 1.63
N GLU A 22 14.73 -6.18 0.32
CA GLU A 22 14.91 -4.94 -0.45
C GLU A 22 13.93 -3.91 0.13
N GLN A 23 14.38 -3.22 1.16
CA GLN A 23 13.65 -2.05 1.65
C GLN A 23 13.66 -1.04 0.51
N PRO A 24 12.49 -0.55 0.09
CA PRO A 24 12.43 0.46 -0.95
C PRO A 24 13.30 1.67 -0.53
N PRO A 25 13.92 2.37 -1.49
CA PRO A 25 14.74 3.53 -1.20
C PRO A 25 14.01 4.51 -0.27
N VAL A 26 14.71 5.12 0.66
CA VAL A 26 14.13 6.02 1.69
C VAL A 26 13.23 7.12 1.08
N ALA A 27 13.52 7.54 -0.15
CA ALA A 27 12.70 8.49 -0.91
C ALA A 27 11.31 7.91 -1.24
N ASP A 28 11.23 6.63 -1.62
CA ASP A 28 9.96 5.97 -1.95
C ASP A 28 9.14 5.70 -0.69
N GLN A 29 9.78 5.38 0.43
CA GLN A 29 9.11 5.21 1.72
C GLN A 29 8.45 6.51 2.18
N LYS A 30 9.16 7.63 2.16
CA LYS A 30 8.59 8.95 2.51
C LYS A 30 7.43 9.34 1.59
N GLN A 31 7.52 9.01 0.31
CA GLN A 31 6.43 9.27 -0.63
C GLN A 31 5.20 8.41 -0.31
N GLN A 32 5.40 7.15 0.02
CA GLN A 32 4.31 6.24 0.41
C GLN A 32 3.65 6.68 1.72
N GLU A 33 4.41 7.04 2.73
CA GLU A 33 3.90 7.58 4.00
C GLU A 33 3.06 8.84 3.79
N LYS A 34 3.53 9.74 2.92
CA LYS A 34 2.78 10.96 2.57
C LYS A 34 1.44 10.64 1.88
N ILE A 35 1.44 9.71 0.94
CA ILE A 35 0.22 9.27 0.24
C ILE A 35 -0.75 8.63 1.24
N GLU A 36 -0.25 7.81 2.16
CA GLU A 36 -1.08 7.15 3.18
C GLU A 36 -1.69 8.19 4.14
N ALA A 37 -0.91 9.17 4.61
CA ALA A 37 -1.41 10.26 5.43
C ALA A 37 -2.50 11.09 4.72
N LEU A 38 -2.31 11.39 3.44
CA LEU A 38 -3.31 12.09 2.62
C LEU A 38 -4.59 11.26 2.47
N LYS A 39 -4.46 9.95 2.30
CA LYS A 39 -5.61 9.04 2.20
C LYS A 39 -6.39 9.00 3.51
N VAL A 40 -5.69 8.90 4.64
CA VAL A 40 -6.30 8.92 5.97
C VAL A 40 -7.09 10.22 6.16
N ALA A 41 -6.48 11.37 5.88
CA ALA A 41 -7.16 12.66 6.01
C ALA A 41 -8.38 12.77 5.10
N PHE A 42 -8.26 12.32 3.84
CA PHE A 42 -9.34 12.35 2.86
C PHE A 42 -10.53 11.47 3.28
N ILE A 43 -10.27 10.20 3.59
CA ILE A 43 -11.34 9.25 3.97
C ILE A 43 -12.00 9.67 5.29
N THR A 44 -11.23 10.11 6.29
CA THR A 44 -11.78 10.62 7.56
C THR A 44 -12.77 11.76 7.32
N LYS A 45 -12.42 12.69 6.44
CA LYS A 45 -13.28 13.82 6.07
C LYS A 45 -14.51 13.39 5.30
N GLU A 46 -14.34 12.54 4.26
CA GLU A 46 -15.46 12.09 3.41
C GLU A 46 -16.50 11.25 4.17
N LEU A 47 -16.08 10.58 5.24
CA LEU A 47 -16.95 9.76 6.06
C LEU A 47 -17.43 10.48 7.35
N ASP A 48 -16.97 11.69 7.61
CA ASP A 48 -17.23 12.43 8.86
C ASP A 48 -16.97 11.55 10.10
N LEU A 49 -15.78 10.90 10.13
CA LEU A 49 -15.44 10.00 11.23
C LEU A 49 -15.22 10.79 12.52
N THR A 50 -15.94 10.42 13.57
CA THR A 50 -15.61 10.86 14.93
C THR A 50 -14.31 10.19 15.41
N PRO A 51 -13.62 10.73 16.43
CA PRO A 51 -12.43 10.10 17.00
C PRO A 51 -12.67 8.64 17.43
N ASP A 52 -13.80 8.35 18.06
CA ASP A 52 -14.15 7.00 18.51
C ASP A 52 -14.41 6.03 17.34
N GLU A 53 -15.06 6.52 16.28
CA GLU A 53 -15.26 5.74 15.07
C GLU A 53 -13.93 5.49 14.34
N ALA A 54 -13.07 6.51 14.26
CA ALA A 54 -11.76 6.39 13.64
C ALA A 54 -10.88 5.33 14.32
N GLN A 55 -10.89 5.25 15.65
CA GLN A 55 -10.17 4.23 16.41
C GLN A 55 -10.63 2.79 16.05
N LYS A 56 -11.91 2.61 15.76
CA LYS A 56 -12.48 1.30 15.36
C LYS A 56 -12.33 1.03 13.87
N PHE A 57 -12.43 2.07 13.04
CA PHE A 57 -12.40 1.98 11.59
C PHE A 57 -11.00 1.65 11.05
N TRP A 58 -9.97 2.37 11.48
CA TRP A 58 -8.64 2.27 10.88
C TRP A 58 -7.98 0.90 11.02
N PRO A 59 -8.08 0.16 12.13
CA PRO A 59 -7.56 -1.20 12.21
C PRO A 59 -8.18 -2.13 11.16
N VAL A 60 -9.50 -2.08 10.97
CA VAL A 60 -10.23 -2.87 9.97
C VAL A 60 -9.84 -2.45 8.56
N TYR A 61 -9.78 -1.14 8.30
CA TYR A 61 -9.39 -0.60 7.01
C TYR A 61 -7.96 -0.96 6.62
N ASN A 62 -7.02 -0.89 7.55
CA ASN A 62 -5.62 -1.23 7.29
C ASN A 62 -5.45 -2.70 6.92
N GLN A 63 -6.16 -3.60 7.60
CA GLN A 63 -6.18 -5.02 7.25
C GLN A 63 -6.78 -5.25 5.86
N TYR A 64 -7.94 -4.68 5.59
CA TYR A 64 -8.57 -4.70 4.26
C TYR A 64 -7.64 -4.18 3.17
N SER A 65 -7.02 -3.02 3.39
CA SER A 65 -6.11 -2.39 2.43
C SER A 65 -4.87 -3.24 2.14
N LYS A 66 -4.32 -3.92 3.15
CA LYS A 66 -3.21 -4.86 3.01
C LYS A 66 -3.60 -6.05 2.13
N GLU A 67 -4.74 -6.68 2.39
CA GLU A 67 -5.25 -7.79 1.59
C GLU A 67 -5.59 -7.35 0.15
N LEU A 68 -6.13 -6.14 -0.01
CA LEU A 68 -6.40 -5.57 -1.33
C LEU A 68 -5.11 -5.38 -2.14
N LYS A 69 -4.05 -4.84 -1.54
CA LYS A 69 -2.75 -4.69 -2.19
C LYS A 69 -2.15 -6.04 -2.61
N SER A 70 -2.23 -7.05 -1.75
CA SER A 70 -1.79 -8.42 -2.05
C SER A 70 -2.57 -9.00 -3.23
N THR A 71 -3.90 -8.83 -3.26
CA THR A 71 -4.75 -9.29 -4.36
C THR A 71 -4.29 -8.72 -5.71
N PHE A 72 -3.91 -7.44 -5.76
CA PHE A 72 -3.39 -6.81 -6.99
C PHE A 72 -1.99 -7.30 -7.38
N LYS A 73 -1.15 -7.62 -6.42
CA LYS A 73 0.22 -8.09 -6.65
C LYS A 73 0.24 -9.54 -7.15
N ASP A 74 -0.59 -10.40 -6.54
CA ASP A 74 -0.51 -11.85 -6.70
C ASP A 74 -1.35 -12.37 -7.88
N ASN A 75 -2.20 -11.52 -8.49
CA ASN A 75 -3.08 -11.93 -9.57
C ASN A 75 -2.85 -11.11 -10.84
N GLN A 76 -2.33 -11.76 -11.87
CA GLN A 76 -2.07 -11.13 -13.17
C GLN A 76 -3.32 -11.12 -14.06
N ASP A 77 -4.18 -12.15 -13.97
CA ASP A 77 -5.45 -12.17 -14.68
C ASP A 77 -6.41 -11.12 -14.13
N VAL A 78 -6.99 -10.32 -15.03
CA VAL A 78 -7.82 -9.17 -14.65
C VAL A 78 -9.16 -9.63 -14.08
N ILE A 79 -9.76 -10.66 -14.66
CA ILE A 79 -11.09 -11.14 -14.28
C ILE A 79 -11.02 -11.81 -12.91
N ASP A 80 -10.05 -12.72 -12.71
CA ASP A 80 -9.81 -13.39 -11.42
C ASP A 80 -9.51 -12.38 -10.32
N ARG A 81 -8.74 -11.35 -10.64
CA ARG A 81 -8.42 -10.27 -9.71
C ARG A 81 -9.66 -9.48 -9.30
N ASP A 82 -10.49 -9.11 -10.27
CA ASP A 82 -11.71 -8.34 -10.01
C ASP A 82 -12.71 -9.15 -9.18
N GLU A 83 -12.85 -10.45 -9.44
CA GLU A 83 -13.63 -11.36 -8.61
C GLU A 83 -13.11 -11.42 -7.17
N LYS A 84 -11.81 -11.59 -6.98
CA LYS A 84 -11.18 -11.61 -5.65
C LYS A 84 -11.36 -10.29 -4.92
N VAL A 85 -11.29 -9.15 -5.62
CA VAL A 85 -11.56 -7.82 -5.04
C VAL A 85 -13.02 -7.71 -4.58
N VAL A 86 -13.98 -8.17 -5.39
CA VAL A 86 -15.40 -8.17 -5.00
C VAL A 86 -15.64 -9.06 -3.79
N ASN A 87 -15.04 -10.26 -3.76
CA ASN A 87 -15.16 -11.19 -2.64
C ASN A 87 -14.51 -10.64 -1.36
N LEU A 88 -13.37 -9.98 -1.48
CA LEU A 88 -12.73 -9.27 -0.37
C LEU A 88 -13.65 -8.18 0.20
N ARG A 89 -14.23 -7.34 -0.64
CA ARG A 89 -15.17 -6.30 -0.22
C ARG A 89 -16.40 -6.86 0.47
N LYS A 90 -16.94 -8.00 -0.02
CA LYS A 90 -18.06 -8.69 0.63
C LYS A 90 -17.69 -9.17 2.03
N ARG A 91 -16.50 -9.74 2.24
CA ARG A 91 -16.02 -10.20 3.57
C ARG A 91 -15.92 -9.07 4.59
N TYR A 92 -15.47 -7.89 4.15
CA TYR A 92 -15.28 -6.73 5.04
C TYR A 92 -16.56 -5.88 5.21
N ARG A 93 -17.59 -6.08 4.37
CA ARG A 93 -18.83 -5.29 4.40
C ARG A 93 -19.43 -5.18 5.78
N ASP A 94 -19.60 -6.31 6.48
CA ASP A 94 -20.26 -6.33 7.78
C ASP A 94 -19.43 -5.62 8.85
N GLN A 95 -18.11 -5.74 8.80
CA GLN A 95 -17.21 -5.07 9.72
C GLN A 95 -17.28 -3.55 9.53
N PHE A 96 -17.25 -3.06 8.29
CA PHE A 96 -17.41 -1.64 8.00
C PHE A 96 -18.82 -1.14 8.34
N THR A 97 -19.86 -1.92 8.08
CA THR A 97 -21.23 -1.55 8.42
C THR A 97 -21.43 -1.40 9.92
N LYS A 98 -20.79 -2.24 10.74
CA LYS A 98 -20.86 -2.14 12.21
C LYS A 98 -20.27 -0.83 12.74
N VAL A 99 -19.24 -0.31 12.09
CA VAL A 99 -18.56 0.92 12.52
C VAL A 99 -19.23 2.15 11.91
N LEU A 100 -19.58 2.10 10.62
CA LEU A 100 -20.00 3.27 9.85
C LEU A 100 -21.51 3.40 9.66
N GLY A 101 -22.24 2.28 9.78
CA GLY A 101 -23.61 2.17 9.24
C GLY A 101 -23.61 1.92 7.73
N ALA A 102 -24.75 1.48 7.19
CA ALA A 102 -24.88 1.04 5.80
C ALA A 102 -24.56 2.15 4.77
N ASP A 103 -25.02 3.36 5.03
CA ASP A 103 -24.85 4.50 4.09
C ASP A 103 -23.39 4.92 3.97
N ARG A 104 -22.70 5.08 5.09
CA ARG A 104 -21.29 5.48 5.10
C ARG A 104 -20.38 4.35 4.62
N MET A 105 -20.75 3.09 4.81
CA MET A 105 -20.03 1.94 4.25
C MET A 105 -19.98 2.02 2.72
N ASN A 106 -21.10 2.35 2.06
CA ASN A 106 -21.11 2.56 0.61
C ASN A 106 -20.29 3.78 0.19
N ARG A 107 -20.36 4.88 0.95
CA ARG A 107 -19.54 6.08 0.71
C ARG A 107 -18.04 5.80 0.85
N MET A 108 -17.64 4.89 1.74
CA MET A 108 -16.22 4.50 1.89
C MET A 108 -15.62 3.95 0.60
N PHE A 109 -16.30 3.03 -0.09
CA PHE A 109 -15.79 2.48 -1.36
C PHE A 109 -15.76 3.54 -2.48
N ASN A 110 -16.68 4.50 -2.45
CA ASN A 110 -16.62 5.65 -3.35
C ASN A 110 -15.44 6.57 -3.01
N ALA A 111 -15.24 6.89 -1.73
CA ALA A 111 -14.13 7.71 -1.26
C ALA A 111 -12.75 7.11 -1.65
N GLU A 112 -12.59 5.78 -1.53
CA GLU A 112 -11.37 5.11 -2.01
C GLU A 112 -11.13 5.32 -3.51
N ARG A 113 -12.18 5.17 -4.31
CA ARG A 113 -12.10 5.37 -5.77
C ARG A 113 -11.75 6.83 -6.10
N ASP A 114 -12.40 7.76 -5.44
CA ASP A 114 -12.23 9.18 -5.68
C ASP A 114 -10.83 9.65 -5.26
N PHE A 115 -10.33 9.18 -4.12
CA PHE A 115 -8.94 9.42 -3.71
C PHE A 115 -7.94 8.90 -4.75
N ARG A 116 -8.14 7.69 -5.26
CA ARG A 116 -7.27 7.11 -6.30
C ARG A 116 -7.27 7.95 -7.59
N GLN A 117 -8.43 8.45 -8.01
CA GLN A 117 -8.53 9.33 -9.18
C GLN A 117 -7.83 10.67 -8.95
N LEU A 118 -7.97 11.25 -7.75
CA LEU A 118 -7.27 12.49 -7.38
C LEU A 118 -5.75 12.29 -7.40
N LEU A 119 -5.27 11.18 -6.86
CA LEU A 119 -3.85 10.84 -6.85
C LEU A 119 -3.30 10.68 -8.28
N ILE A 120 -4.00 9.96 -9.14
CA ILE A 120 -3.60 9.79 -10.55
C ILE A 120 -3.55 11.15 -11.28
N LYS A 121 -4.56 12.00 -11.09
CA LYS A 121 -4.58 13.35 -11.66
C LYS A 121 -3.42 14.21 -11.17
N SER A 122 -3.09 14.13 -9.88
CA SER A 122 -1.97 14.85 -9.28
C SER A 122 -0.63 14.40 -9.89
N ILE A 123 -0.40 13.10 -9.99
CA ILE A 123 0.83 12.54 -10.59
C ILE A 123 0.96 12.97 -12.07
N LYS A 124 -0.13 12.91 -12.84
CA LYS A 124 -0.13 13.36 -14.24
C LYS A 124 0.26 14.83 -14.36
N ARG A 125 -0.32 15.70 -13.52
CA ARG A 125 -0.01 17.13 -13.52
C ARG A 125 1.47 17.39 -13.18
N GLN A 126 2.00 16.70 -12.18
CA GLN A 126 3.41 16.82 -11.79
C GLN A 126 4.34 16.40 -12.94
N ARG A 127 4.04 15.28 -13.62
CA ARG A 127 4.82 14.81 -14.77
C ARG A 127 4.77 15.79 -15.95
N GLN A 128 3.59 16.35 -16.24
CA GLN A 128 3.43 17.36 -17.30
C GLN A 128 4.26 18.62 -16.99
N LYS A 129 4.19 19.11 -15.74
CA LYS A 129 4.97 20.26 -15.31
C LYS A 129 6.47 20.00 -15.43
N ALA A 130 6.96 18.86 -14.93
CA ALA A 130 8.37 18.49 -15.04
C ALA A 130 8.86 18.35 -16.48
N ASN A 131 7.99 17.94 -17.41
CA ASN A 131 8.32 17.86 -18.84
C ASN A 131 8.36 19.25 -19.50
N MET A 132 7.51 20.20 -19.06
CA MET A 132 7.53 21.57 -19.56
C MET A 132 8.74 22.37 -19.06
N ASP A 133 9.17 22.08 -17.83
CA ASP A 133 10.33 22.74 -17.19
C ASP A 133 11.68 22.16 -17.66
N ARG A 134 11.69 21.10 -18.50
CA ARG A 134 12.92 20.59 -19.11
C ARG A 134 13.40 21.57 -20.19
N PRO A 135 14.59 22.19 -20.03
CA PRO A 135 15.14 23.00 -21.10
C PRO A 135 15.26 22.14 -22.35
N LEU A 136 14.76 22.62 -23.48
CA LEU A 136 15.04 22.04 -24.78
C LEU A 136 16.56 22.07 -24.95
N LEU A 137 17.24 20.98 -24.64
CA LEU A 137 18.64 20.81 -25.01
C LEU A 137 18.68 20.93 -26.54
N ARG A 138 19.04 22.12 -26.97
CA ARG A 138 19.23 22.51 -28.36
C ARG A 138 20.18 21.48 -28.97
N ARG A 139 19.66 20.63 -29.84
CA ARG A 139 20.47 19.82 -30.74
C ARG A 139 21.24 20.81 -31.61
N GLY A 140 22.52 21.00 -31.26
CA GLY A 140 23.53 21.59 -32.14
C GLY A 140 24.13 20.49 -33.00
#